data_8d75e70e9505dc883f854f51f80cc53a
#
_entry.id   8d75e70e9505dc883f854f51f80cc53a
#
_cell.length_a   1.000
_cell.length_b   1.000
_cell.length_c   1.000
_cell.angle_alpha   90.00
_cell.angle_beta   90.00
_cell.angle_gamma   90.00
#
_symmetry.space_group_name_H-M   'P 1'
#
loop_
_entity.id
_entity.type
_entity.pdbx_description
1 polymer ?
#
loop_
_entity_poly.entity_id
_entity_poly.type
_entity_poly.pdbx_seq_one_letter_code
_entity_poly.pdbx_strand_id
1 'polypeptide(L)'
;MTFFFQEMPEIVKAKRLYLAQPPLYRLTAGKETRYAKDDAHRAEIERTVFKGKKIEVSRFKGLGEMNPQQLRETTMSPVTRTMTRITLPPEHEQRYAVKELVDQLMGRNPEHRFNFIQNRAGEVDREMIDA
;
A
#
# COMPACT_ATOMS: atom_id res chain seq x y z
N MET A 1 -4.54 -9.68 -5.88
CA MET A 1 -3.19 -10.34 -5.85
C MET A 1 -3.33 -11.85 -5.79
N THR A 2 -4.06 -12.42 -4.82
CA THR A 2 -4.25 -13.88 -4.63
C THR A 2 -4.71 -14.61 -5.90
N PHE A 3 -5.72 -14.09 -6.59
CA PHE A 3 -6.19 -14.67 -7.86
C PHE A 3 -5.04 -14.82 -8.88
N PHE A 4 -4.26 -13.78 -9.13
CA PHE A 4 -3.13 -13.85 -10.07
C PHE A 4 -2.03 -14.81 -9.61
N PHE A 5 -1.83 -14.92 -8.30
CA PHE A 5 -0.84 -15.85 -7.74
C PHE A 5 -1.27 -17.31 -7.91
N GLN A 6 -2.55 -17.62 -7.70
CA GLN A 6 -3.08 -18.98 -7.75
C GLN A 6 -3.43 -19.42 -9.17
N GLU A 7 -4.13 -18.57 -9.94
CA GLU A 7 -4.73 -18.94 -11.23
C GLU A 7 -3.85 -18.51 -12.42
N MET A 8 -2.98 -17.50 -12.26
CA MET A 8 -2.15 -16.96 -13.33
C MET A 8 -0.69 -16.76 -12.87
N PRO A 9 -0.02 -17.80 -12.34
CA PRO A 9 1.31 -17.68 -11.74
C PRO A 9 2.38 -17.17 -12.72
N GLU A 10 2.19 -17.39 -14.02
CA GLU A 10 3.13 -16.93 -15.05
C GLU A 10 3.24 -15.40 -15.11
N ILE A 11 2.19 -14.66 -14.76
CA ILE A 11 2.24 -13.19 -14.67
C ILE A 11 3.19 -12.75 -13.56
N VAL A 12 3.14 -13.45 -12.40
CA VAL A 12 4.01 -13.17 -11.25
C VAL A 12 5.46 -13.57 -11.57
N LYS A 13 5.67 -14.75 -12.15
CA LYS A 13 7.00 -15.22 -12.60
C LYS A 13 7.62 -14.27 -13.62
N ALA A 14 6.83 -13.76 -14.56
CA ALA A 14 7.25 -12.78 -15.56
C ALA A 14 7.44 -11.37 -14.98
N LYS A 15 7.24 -11.17 -13.66
CA LYS A 15 7.39 -9.88 -12.96
C LYS A 15 6.51 -8.77 -13.54
N ARG A 16 5.30 -9.13 -14.01
CA ARG A 16 4.33 -8.20 -14.61
C ARG A 16 3.21 -7.77 -13.67
N LEU A 17 3.21 -8.28 -12.44
CA LEU A 17 2.25 -7.90 -11.41
C LEU A 17 2.82 -6.78 -10.54
N TYR A 18 2.03 -5.73 -10.34
CA TYR A 18 2.39 -4.57 -9.53
C TYR A 18 1.26 -4.23 -8.55
N LEU A 19 1.64 -3.76 -7.39
CA LEU A 19 0.73 -3.19 -6.40
C LEU A 19 0.85 -1.67 -6.44
N ALA A 20 -0.26 -0.97 -6.69
CA ALA A 20 -0.29 0.48 -6.63
C ALA A 20 -0.06 0.95 -5.19
N GLN A 21 0.70 2.04 -5.05
CA GLN A 21 1.01 2.69 -3.77
C GLN A 21 0.38 4.09 -3.78
N PRO A 22 -0.93 4.21 -3.48
CA PRO A 22 -1.54 5.52 -3.35
C PRO A 22 -0.97 6.24 -2.12
N PRO A 23 -0.94 7.60 -2.13
CA PRO A 23 -0.50 8.37 -0.98
C PRO A 23 -1.49 8.25 0.17
N LEU A 24 -0.99 8.36 1.40
CA LEU A 24 -1.84 8.43 2.61
C LEU A 24 -2.37 9.84 2.85
N TYR A 25 -1.64 10.88 2.43
CA TYR A 25 -1.99 12.27 2.72
C TYR A 25 -2.01 13.14 1.48
N ARG A 26 -2.95 14.10 1.48
CA ARG A 26 -2.97 15.26 0.63
C ARG A 26 -2.76 16.51 1.49
N LEU A 27 -1.74 17.30 1.15
CA LEU A 27 -1.43 18.57 1.80
C LEU A 27 -1.71 19.70 0.83
N THR A 28 -2.44 20.72 1.27
CA THR A 28 -2.78 21.87 0.44
C THR A 28 -2.46 23.16 1.19
N ALA A 29 -1.75 24.07 0.52
CA ALA A 29 -1.49 25.41 1.00
C ALA A 29 -1.83 26.41 -0.11
N GLY A 30 -2.98 27.08 0.00
CA GLY A 30 -3.49 27.95 -1.03
C GLY A 30 -3.79 27.19 -2.33
N LYS A 31 -3.04 27.48 -3.40
CA LYS A 31 -3.19 26.80 -4.72
C LYS A 31 -2.24 25.61 -4.90
N GLU A 32 -1.31 25.42 -3.99
CA GLU A 32 -0.30 24.37 -4.09
C GLU A 32 -0.77 23.11 -3.37
N THR A 33 -0.72 21.96 -4.06
CA THR A 33 -1.06 20.65 -3.50
C THR A 33 0.14 19.72 -3.61
N ARG A 34 0.39 18.92 -2.55
CA ARG A 34 1.37 17.85 -2.52
C ARG A 34 0.73 16.59 -1.93
N TYR A 35 1.28 15.45 -2.32
CA TYR A 35 0.87 14.15 -1.81
C TYR A 35 2.01 13.53 -1.03
N ALA A 36 1.73 13.01 0.16
CA ALA A 36 2.68 12.31 0.98
C ALA A 36 2.32 10.82 1.10
N LYS A 37 3.31 9.95 0.95
CA LYS A 37 3.13 8.49 1.00
C LYS A 37 2.93 7.97 2.42
N ASP A 38 3.55 8.62 3.41
CA ASP A 38 3.58 8.25 4.82
C ASP A 38 3.80 9.49 5.71
N ASP A 39 3.81 9.31 7.02
CA ASP A 39 4.01 10.39 8.00
C ASP A 39 5.39 11.05 7.89
N ALA A 40 6.44 10.29 7.63
CA ALA A 40 7.79 10.81 7.46
C ALA A 40 7.88 11.74 6.25
N HIS A 41 7.31 11.33 5.12
CA HIS A 41 7.25 12.14 3.90
C HIS A 41 6.34 13.38 4.09
N ARG A 42 5.25 13.25 4.85
CA ARG A 42 4.41 14.39 5.23
C ARG A 42 5.21 15.43 6.00
N ALA A 43 5.92 15.03 7.06
CA ALA A 43 6.75 15.94 7.87
C ALA A 43 7.85 16.61 7.05
N GLU A 44 8.43 15.88 6.08
CA GLU A 44 9.42 16.45 5.16
C GLU A 44 8.81 17.55 4.27
N ILE A 45 7.65 17.31 3.67
CA ILE A 45 6.95 18.28 2.83
C ILE A 45 6.56 19.53 3.66
N GLU A 46 6.04 19.34 4.86
CA GLU A 46 5.70 20.45 5.77
C GLU A 46 6.92 21.31 6.08
N ARG A 47 8.06 20.71 6.34
CA ARG A 47 9.30 21.40 6.68
C ARG A 47 9.96 22.11 5.50
N THR A 48 9.84 21.54 4.29
CA THR A 48 10.55 22.03 3.09
C THR A 48 9.67 22.88 2.18
N VAL A 49 8.59 22.30 1.65
CA VAL A 49 7.73 22.94 0.64
C VAL A 49 6.78 23.96 1.27
N PHE A 50 6.24 23.62 2.44
CA PHE A 50 5.20 24.42 3.11
C PHE A 50 5.69 25.13 4.37
N LYS A 51 6.98 25.29 4.53
CA LYS A 51 7.56 25.96 5.70
C LYS A 51 6.90 27.31 5.97
N GLY A 52 6.29 27.46 7.16
CA GLY A 52 5.62 28.69 7.59
C GLY A 52 4.28 28.99 6.91
N LYS A 53 3.76 28.09 6.09
CA LYS A 53 2.44 28.20 5.46
C LYS A 53 1.37 27.49 6.31
N LYS A 54 0.15 28.02 6.29
CA LYS A 54 -1.00 27.31 6.84
C LYS A 54 -1.40 26.20 5.86
N ILE A 55 -1.42 24.95 6.35
CA ILE A 55 -1.63 23.74 5.55
C ILE A 55 -2.97 23.12 5.95
N GLU A 56 -3.72 22.67 4.95
CA GLU A 56 -4.83 21.75 5.11
C GLU A 56 -4.31 20.32 4.79
N VAL A 57 -4.52 19.40 5.72
CA VAL A 57 -4.13 18.01 5.59
C VAL A 57 -5.37 17.13 5.51
N SER A 58 -5.48 16.35 4.43
CA SER A 58 -6.50 15.32 4.28
C SER A 58 -5.81 13.95 4.28
N ARG A 59 -6.34 13.01 5.07
CA ARG A 59 -5.88 11.62 5.09
C ARG A 59 -6.80 10.75 4.25
N PHE A 60 -6.23 9.91 3.40
CA PHE A 60 -6.97 8.92 2.62
C PHE A 60 -6.90 7.55 3.32
N LYS A 61 -8.05 6.97 3.62
CA LYS A 61 -8.17 5.59 4.14
C LYS A 61 -8.23 4.55 3.02
N GLY A 62 -8.55 4.98 1.80
CA GLY A 62 -8.62 4.11 0.62
C GLY A 62 -8.89 4.88 -0.66
N LEU A 63 -8.84 4.17 -1.80
CA LEU A 63 -9.05 4.75 -3.12
C LEU A 63 -10.46 5.34 -3.32
N GLY A 64 -11.46 4.84 -2.58
CA GLY A 64 -12.84 5.32 -2.65
C GLY A 64 -13.06 6.73 -2.12
N GLU A 65 -12.10 7.30 -1.37
CA GLU A 65 -12.15 8.67 -0.86
C GLU A 65 -11.53 9.68 -1.85
N MET A 66 -10.90 9.17 -2.91
CA MET A 66 -10.28 10.01 -3.94
C MET A 66 -11.30 10.38 -5.02
N ASN A 67 -11.35 11.65 -5.38
CA ASN A 67 -12.08 12.05 -6.58
C ASN A 67 -11.34 11.57 -7.86
N PRO A 68 -11.99 11.59 -9.05
CA PRO A 68 -11.39 11.07 -10.28
C PRO A 68 -10.05 11.72 -10.65
N GLN A 69 -9.89 13.02 -10.40
CA GLN A 69 -8.64 13.73 -10.68
C GLN A 69 -7.53 13.27 -9.73
N GLN A 70 -7.80 13.17 -8.44
CA GLN A 70 -6.84 12.66 -7.44
C GLN A 70 -6.41 11.23 -7.76
N LEU A 71 -7.36 10.35 -8.10
CA LEU A 71 -7.07 8.98 -8.49
C LEU A 71 -6.19 8.92 -9.75
N ARG A 72 -6.48 9.76 -10.75
CA ARG A 72 -5.66 9.87 -11.94
C ARG A 72 -4.23 10.29 -11.61
N GLU A 73 -4.06 11.36 -10.82
CA GLU A 73 -2.75 11.95 -10.51
C GLU A 73 -1.89 11.02 -9.63
N THR A 74 -2.50 10.30 -8.69
CA THR A 74 -1.75 9.52 -7.69
C THR A 74 -1.55 8.06 -8.06
N THR A 75 -2.51 7.46 -8.79
CA THR A 75 -2.57 6.01 -8.98
C THR A 75 -2.51 5.59 -10.45
N MET A 76 -3.09 6.37 -11.37
CA MET A 76 -3.24 5.97 -12.76
C MET A 76 -2.15 6.53 -13.68
N SER A 77 -1.74 7.78 -13.48
CA SER A 77 -0.77 8.45 -14.35
C SER A 77 0.61 7.78 -14.30
N PRO A 78 1.17 7.34 -15.45
CA PRO A 78 2.50 6.73 -15.48
C PRO A 78 3.63 7.63 -14.98
N VAL A 79 3.44 8.95 -15.04
CA VAL A 79 4.45 9.94 -14.65
C VAL A 79 4.53 10.13 -13.13
N THR A 80 3.39 10.00 -12.44
CA THR A 80 3.28 10.38 -11.03
C THR A 80 2.95 9.22 -10.09
N ARG A 81 2.44 8.09 -10.63
CA ARG A 81 2.11 6.93 -9.82
C ARG A 81 3.34 6.23 -9.24
N THR A 82 3.19 5.71 -8.04
CA THR A 82 4.15 4.82 -7.42
C THR A 82 3.60 3.40 -7.39
N MET A 83 4.42 2.41 -7.77
CA MET A 83 4.03 1.00 -7.80
C MET A 83 5.15 0.12 -7.24
N THR A 84 4.78 -0.88 -6.47
CA THR A 84 5.68 -1.94 -6.00
C THR A 84 5.51 -3.17 -6.88
N ARG A 85 6.60 -3.65 -7.49
CA ARG A 85 6.61 -4.89 -8.27
C ARG A 85 6.51 -6.08 -7.34
N ILE A 86 5.61 -7.00 -7.66
CA ILE A 86 5.49 -8.27 -6.96
C ILE A 86 6.47 -9.27 -7.60
N THR A 87 7.33 -9.84 -6.77
CA THR A 87 8.32 -10.83 -7.19
C THR A 87 8.26 -12.05 -6.27
N LEU A 88 8.57 -13.22 -6.83
CA LEU A 88 8.76 -14.44 -6.06
C LEU A 88 10.22 -14.57 -5.67
N PRO A 89 10.53 -15.15 -4.51
CA PRO A 89 11.89 -15.51 -4.15
C PRO A 89 12.52 -16.43 -5.19
N PRO A 90 13.84 -16.37 -5.40
CA PRO A 90 14.52 -17.23 -6.37
C PRO A 90 14.55 -18.69 -5.93
N GLU A 91 14.65 -18.96 -4.63
CA GLU A 91 14.81 -20.31 -4.06
C GLU A 91 13.48 -21.06 -3.99
N HIS A 92 13.54 -22.36 -4.28
CA HIS A 92 12.35 -23.21 -4.33
C HIS A 92 11.68 -23.35 -2.96
N GLU A 93 12.43 -23.52 -1.88
CA GLU A 93 11.91 -23.63 -0.51
C GLU A 93 11.17 -22.36 -0.09
N GLN A 94 11.74 -21.20 -0.40
CA GLN A 94 11.10 -19.93 -0.12
C GLN A 94 9.81 -19.74 -0.92
N ARG A 95 9.73 -20.24 -2.15
CA ARG A 95 8.49 -20.22 -2.94
C ARG A 95 7.40 -21.09 -2.35
N TYR A 96 7.79 -22.23 -1.79
CA TYR A 96 6.86 -23.11 -1.09
C TYR A 96 6.30 -22.41 0.16
N ALA A 97 7.14 -21.79 0.97
CA ALA A 97 6.74 -21.02 2.13
C ALA A 97 5.79 -19.86 1.78
N VAL A 98 6.03 -19.16 0.66
CA VAL A 98 5.12 -18.11 0.15
C VAL A 98 3.76 -18.70 -0.22
N LYS A 99 3.72 -19.86 -0.89
CA LYS A 99 2.46 -20.52 -1.23
C LYS A 99 1.68 -20.91 0.02
N GLU A 100 2.34 -21.49 0.99
CA GLU A 100 1.75 -21.88 2.28
C GLU A 100 1.20 -20.68 3.03
N LEU A 101 1.95 -19.57 3.08
CA LEU A 101 1.50 -18.32 3.68
C LEU A 101 0.27 -17.74 2.97
N VAL A 102 0.24 -17.76 1.65
CA VAL A 102 -0.94 -17.32 0.87
C VAL A 102 -2.15 -18.18 1.18
N ASP A 103 -1.99 -19.50 1.27
CA ASP A 103 -3.06 -20.42 1.61
C ASP A 103 -3.56 -20.23 3.06
N GLN A 104 -2.68 -19.97 4.00
CA GLN A 104 -3.02 -19.66 5.39
C GLN A 104 -3.81 -18.33 5.50
N LEU A 105 -3.36 -17.28 4.83
CA LEU A 105 -3.95 -15.94 4.96
C LEU A 105 -5.19 -15.75 4.10
N MET A 106 -5.25 -16.36 2.92
CA MET A 106 -6.29 -16.13 1.92
C MET A 106 -7.14 -17.38 1.63
N GLY A 107 -6.82 -18.51 2.25
CA GLY A 107 -7.61 -19.75 2.14
C GLY A 107 -8.97 -19.66 2.85
N ARG A 108 -9.78 -20.68 2.67
CA ARG A 108 -11.16 -20.74 3.21
C ARG A 108 -11.21 -20.89 4.74
N ASN A 109 -10.18 -21.51 5.36
CA ASN A 109 -10.14 -21.71 6.81
C ASN A 109 -9.76 -20.40 7.53
N PRO A 110 -10.66 -19.80 8.33
CA PRO A 110 -10.38 -18.55 9.04
C PRO A 110 -9.43 -18.71 10.23
N GLU A 111 -9.28 -19.94 10.76
CA GLU A 111 -8.45 -20.23 11.94
C GLU A 111 -6.97 -19.88 11.70
N HIS A 112 -6.46 -20.17 10.49
CA HIS A 112 -5.09 -19.82 10.14
C HIS A 112 -4.84 -18.30 10.19
N ARG A 113 -5.78 -17.51 9.66
CA ARG A 113 -5.71 -16.03 9.71
C ARG A 113 -5.80 -15.53 11.14
N PHE A 114 -6.70 -16.07 11.92
CA PHE A 114 -6.86 -15.71 13.33
C PHE A 114 -5.56 -15.94 14.12
N ASN A 115 -4.97 -17.12 13.99
CA ASN A 115 -3.71 -17.46 14.64
C ASN A 115 -2.55 -16.57 14.19
N PHE A 116 -2.48 -16.28 12.88
CA PHE A 116 -1.47 -15.37 12.34
C PHE A 116 -1.59 -13.96 12.92
N ILE A 117 -2.82 -13.42 12.97
CA ILE A 117 -3.08 -12.09 13.53
C ILE A 117 -2.77 -12.06 15.04
N GLN A 118 -3.22 -13.06 15.78
CA GLN A 118 -2.95 -13.14 17.23
C GLN A 118 -1.45 -13.20 17.54
N ASN A 119 -0.72 -14.03 16.83
CA ASN A 119 0.72 -14.19 17.05
C ASN A 119 1.51 -12.91 16.74
N ARG A 120 0.97 -12.02 15.88
CA ARG A 120 1.60 -10.77 15.46
C ARG A 120 0.92 -9.52 16.01
N ALA A 121 -0.07 -9.65 16.86
CA ALA A 121 -0.80 -8.51 17.41
C ALA A 121 0.09 -7.49 18.15
N GLY A 122 1.18 -7.96 18.76
CA GLY A 122 2.17 -7.09 19.42
C GLY A 122 3.10 -6.32 18.49
N GLU A 123 3.13 -6.68 17.20
CA GLU A 123 3.98 -6.01 16.19
C GLU A 123 3.26 -4.79 15.56
N VAL A 124 1.95 -4.65 15.80
CA VAL A 124 1.13 -3.60 15.18
C VAL A 124 1.00 -2.42 16.14
N ASP A 125 1.41 -1.25 15.68
CA ASP A 125 1.11 -0.02 16.39
C ASP A 125 -0.39 0.27 16.31
N ARG A 126 -1.01 0.48 17.47
CA ARG A 126 -2.45 0.74 17.57
C ARG A 126 -2.88 2.01 16.82
N GLU A 127 -1.98 2.99 16.70
CA GLU A 127 -2.23 4.22 15.95
C GLU A 127 -2.33 3.98 14.43
N MET A 128 -1.81 2.86 13.93
CA MET A 128 -1.93 2.46 12.52
C MET A 128 -3.24 1.75 12.19
N ILE A 129 -4.02 1.37 13.20
CA ILE A 129 -5.31 0.70 13.01
C ILE A 129 -6.38 1.78 12.86
N ASP A 130 -6.85 1.99 11.65
CA ASP A 130 -8.05 2.78 11.38
C ASP A 130 -9.30 1.96 11.75
N ALA A 131 -9.78 2.14 12.95
CA ALA A 131 -11.04 1.57 13.43
C ALA A 131 -12.21 2.51 13.10
#